data_ed919a7b2e548fe62c96a994cccb910c
#
_entry.id   ed919a7b2e548fe62c96a994cccb910c
#
_cell.length_a   1.000
_cell.length_b   1.000
_cell.length_c   1.000
_cell.angle_alpha   90.00
_cell.angle_beta   90.00
_cell.angle_gamma   90.00
#
_symmetry.space_group_name_H-M   'P 1'
#
loop_
_entity.id
_entity.type
_entity.pdbx_description
1 polymer ?
#
loop_
_entity_poly.entity_id
_entity_poly.type
_entity_poly.pdbx_seq_one_letter_code
_entity_poly.pdbx_strand_id
1 'polypeptide(L)'
;MNRIIIIIFLSSLIMSCSTSDKETSNADNLKYYKEQVGVLNEKIAEIENKNKNLKYTGLEIPVKVKSIEQQTFSHNFIATGELESIEEAYISPEIAGQIISVNVTEGQYVKKDQVLAKLNTIIIENTISEVKTQLSLAKILFEKQSVLWNKNIGSEQQYLQAENGYENLKNKLVTLNAQYDMAIIKSPIDGIIEQIFLKKGELASPGMQFMQIVNIDQLYVTLKLSEAYLSSIKKGDIVDISFPSYPGITFREPVYRTGNVISKQNRTFVVQLKIDNNNEKLKPNLLTNVNINDYNTDKAIVIPSIIIKEDMKGSFVYVIGKDKGNDVAVKKYIKTGISYRDKTEVIEGLVAGDVIITDGYNNVSNGSVVVIVDL
;
A
#
# COMPACT_ATOMS: atom_id res chain seq x y z
N MET A 1 -57.80 -25.08 -15.47
CA MET A 1 -58.56 -25.94 -16.36
C MET A 1 -57.73 -27.17 -16.68
N ASN A 2 -58.25 -28.25 -16.21
CA ASN A 2 -58.27 -29.63 -16.66
C ASN A 2 -56.92 -30.37 -16.62
N ARG A 3 -56.76 -31.26 -15.62
CA ARG A 3 -57.33 -32.63 -15.46
C ARG A 3 -56.64 -33.56 -16.44
N ILE A 4 -56.11 -34.78 -16.15
CA ILE A 4 -56.54 -35.93 -15.30
C ILE A 4 -55.39 -36.94 -15.45
N ILE A 5 -54.73 -37.51 -14.43
CA ILE A 5 -54.98 -38.74 -13.69
C ILE A 5 -54.95 -40.02 -14.57
N ILE A 6 -54.15 -40.99 -14.16
CA ILE A 6 -54.38 -42.43 -13.94
C ILE A 6 -53.02 -43.13 -13.85
N ILE A 7 -52.47 -43.56 -12.72
CA ILE A 7 -52.79 -44.57 -11.69
C ILE A 7 -52.66 -46.04 -12.25
N ILE A 8 -51.72 -46.76 -11.60
CA ILE A 8 -51.69 -48.16 -11.15
C ILE A 8 -51.30 -49.21 -12.15
N PHE A 9 -50.22 -49.95 -11.87
CA PHE A 9 -50.25 -51.33 -11.38
C PHE A 9 -48.83 -51.80 -10.99
N LEU A 10 -48.69 -52.05 -9.84
CA LEU A 10 -48.17 -53.01 -8.88
C LEU A 10 -48.03 -54.43 -9.45
N SER A 11 -46.80 -55.00 -9.33
CA SER A 11 -46.62 -56.30 -8.66
C SER A 11 -45.20 -56.80 -8.74
N SER A 12 -44.62 -56.89 -7.56
CA SER A 12 -43.69 -57.87 -7.02
C SER A 12 -43.21 -58.99 -7.90
N LEU A 13 -41.91 -59.25 -7.91
CA LEU A 13 -41.39 -60.60 -7.57
C LEU A 13 -39.91 -60.49 -7.16
N ILE A 14 -39.64 -61.20 -6.13
CA ILE A 14 -38.45 -61.28 -5.26
C ILE A 14 -37.48 -62.31 -5.89
N MET A 15 -36.19 -62.14 -5.48
CA MET A 15 -35.09 -63.14 -5.53
C MET A 15 -34.30 -63.32 -6.81
N SER A 16 -33.03 -63.03 -6.82
CA SER A 16 -32.01 -63.99 -6.35
C SER A 16 -30.61 -63.39 -6.46
N CYS A 17 -29.84 -63.45 -5.39
CA CYS A 17 -28.38 -63.26 -5.40
C CYS A 17 -27.73 -64.31 -6.31
N SER A 18 -26.84 -63.83 -7.22
CA SER A 18 -25.66 -64.58 -7.58
C SER A 18 -24.52 -63.58 -7.92
N THR A 19 -23.70 -63.37 -6.97
CA THR A 19 -22.38 -62.75 -7.06
C THR A 19 -21.40 -63.81 -7.60
N SER A 20 -21.27 -63.97 -8.90
CA SER A 20 -20.15 -64.69 -9.50
C SER A 20 -19.80 -64.37 -10.97
N ASP A 21 -20.60 -63.53 -11.68
CA ASP A 21 -20.37 -63.33 -13.12
C ASP A 21 -19.70 -62.02 -13.51
N LYS A 22 -19.33 -61.17 -12.54
CA LYS A 22 -18.65 -59.89 -12.87
C LYS A 22 -17.11 -59.97 -12.91
N GLU A 23 -16.49 -60.93 -12.27
CA GLU A 23 -15.03 -61.06 -12.29
C GLU A 23 -14.51 -61.75 -13.55
N THR A 24 -15.23 -62.72 -14.08
CA THR A 24 -14.89 -63.38 -15.34
C THR A 24 -15.05 -62.48 -16.56
N SER A 25 -16.07 -61.63 -16.59
CA SER A 25 -16.27 -60.65 -17.67
C SER A 25 -15.19 -59.56 -17.74
N ASN A 26 -14.65 -59.15 -16.60
CA ASN A 26 -13.57 -58.13 -16.55
C ASN A 26 -12.20 -58.73 -16.94
N ALA A 27 -11.95 -59.98 -16.63
CA ALA A 27 -10.71 -60.66 -17.02
C ALA A 27 -10.67 -60.93 -18.52
N ASP A 28 -11.80 -61.33 -19.11
CA ASP A 28 -11.93 -61.54 -20.55
C ASP A 28 -11.85 -60.23 -21.33
N ASN A 29 -12.48 -59.18 -20.84
CA ASN A 29 -12.35 -57.85 -21.43
C ASN A 29 -10.91 -57.33 -21.34
N LEU A 30 -10.22 -57.55 -20.21
CA LEU A 30 -8.82 -57.16 -20.05
C LEU A 30 -7.90 -57.92 -21.02
N LYS A 31 -8.17 -59.21 -21.25
CA LYS A 31 -7.44 -60.04 -22.22
C LYS A 31 -7.67 -59.54 -23.63
N TYR A 32 -8.94 -59.27 -23.99
CA TYR A 32 -9.31 -58.73 -25.31
C TYR A 32 -8.63 -57.37 -25.57
N TYR A 33 -8.65 -56.45 -24.61
CA TYR A 33 -7.97 -55.15 -24.78
C TYR A 33 -6.45 -55.27 -24.81
N LYS A 34 -5.83 -56.22 -24.10
CA LYS A 34 -4.40 -56.48 -24.21
C LYS A 34 -4.02 -57.04 -25.59
N GLU A 35 -4.81 -57.91 -26.18
CA GLU A 35 -4.63 -58.37 -27.56
C GLU A 35 -4.78 -57.26 -28.57
N GLN A 36 -5.78 -56.37 -28.42
CA GLN A 36 -5.93 -55.20 -29.27
C GLN A 36 -4.75 -54.24 -29.18
N VAL A 37 -4.23 -53.99 -27.97
CA VAL A 37 -3.02 -53.17 -27.75
C VAL A 37 -1.80 -53.86 -28.39
N GLY A 38 -1.69 -55.17 -28.35
CA GLY A 38 -0.62 -55.93 -29.03
C GLY A 38 -0.66 -55.73 -30.55
N VAL A 39 -1.84 -55.91 -31.18
CA VAL A 39 -2.05 -55.71 -32.62
C VAL A 39 -1.81 -54.25 -33.03
N LEU A 40 -2.22 -53.28 -32.20
CA LEU A 40 -1.95 -51.86 -32.43
C LEU A 40 -0.46 -51.53 -32.36
N ASN A 41 0.24 -52.10 -31.38
CA ASN A 41 1.68 -51.91 -31.25
C ASN A 41 2.47 -52.54 -32.41
N GLU A 42 2.04 -53.73 -32.93
CA GLU A 42 2.63 -54.30 -34.13
C GLU A 42 2.39 -53.46 -35.38
N LYS A 43 1.20 -52.91 -35.55
CA LYS A 43 0.89 -51.96 -36.62
C LYS A 43 1.67 -50.67 -36.51
N ILE A 44 1.85 -50.15 -35.30
CA ILE A 44 2.70 -49.00 -35.06
C ILE A 44 4.16 -49.31 -35.45
N ALA A 45 4.70 -50.46 -35.02
CA ALA A 45 6.05 -50.90 -35.37
C ALA A 45 6.23 -51.12 -36.89
N GLU A 46 5.21 -51.66 -37.59
CA GLU A 46 5.23 -51.77 -39.04
C GLU A 46 5.20 -50.39 -39.73
N ILE A 47 4.39 -49.51 -39.26
CA ILE A 47 4.32 -48.11 -39.78
C ILE A 47 5.63 -47.40 -39.49
N GLU A 48 6.19 -47.51 -38.30
CA GLU A 48 7.48 -46.95 -37.95
C GLU A 48 8.64 -47.51 -38.75
N ASN A 49 8.65 -48.82 -39.06
CA ASN A 49 9.64 -49.44 -39.94
C ASN A 49 9.47 -49.07 -41.43
N LYS A 50 8.25 -48.92 -41.92
CA LYS A 50 7.99 -48.36 -43.23
C LYS A 50 8.42 -46.88 -43.34
N ASN A 51 8.20 -46.14 -42.28
CA ASN A 51 8.62 -44.72 -42.21
C ASN A 51 10.14 -44.52 -42.05
N LYS A 52 10.89 -45.53 -41.53
CA LYS A 52 12.36 -45.46 -41.50
C LYS A 52 13.01 -45.40 -42.87
N ASN A 53 12.33 -45.85 -43.95
CA ASN A 53 12.81 -45.81 -45.33
C ASN A 53 12.20 -44.69 -46.18
N LEU A 54 11.26 -43.95 -45.68
CA LEU A 54 10.84 -42.69 -46.25
C LEU A 54 11.86 -41.64 -45.85
N LYS A 55 12.73 -41.22 -46.80
CA LYS A 55 13.38 -39.92 -46.70
C LYS A 55 12.27 -38.92 -46.40
N TYR A 56 12.23 -38.42 -45.16
CA TYR A 56 11.37 -37.30 -44.80
C TYR A 56 11.82 -36.14 -45.71
N THR A 57 11.13 -35.97 -46.84
CA THR A 57 10.96 -34.64 -47.42
C THR A 57 9.97 -33.95 -46.52
N GLY A 58 10.33 -33.75 -45.24
CA GLY A 58 9.51 -33.06 -44.27
C GLY A 58 9.27 -31.67 -44.81
N LEU A 59 8.00 -31.26 -44.84
CA LEU A 59 7.70 -29.82 -44.97
C LEU A 59 8.57 -29.08 -43.95
N GLU A 60 9.53 -28.36 -44.47
CA GLU A 60 10.32 -27.46 -43.64
C GLU A 60 9.40 -26.39 -43.07
N ILE A 61 9.29 -26.34 -41.75
CA ILE A 61 8.38 -25.41 -41.08
C ILE A 61 9.13 -24.09 -40.87
N PRO A 62 8.68 -22.98 -41.49
CA PRO A 62 9.30 -21.68 -41.28
C PRO A 62 9.10 -21.23 -39.86
N VAL A 63 10.21 -20.81 -39.21
CA VAL A 63 10.21 -20.31 -37.83
C VAL A 63 11.08 -19.09 -37.69
N LYS A 64 10.70 -18.16 -36.81
CA LYS A 64 11.59 -17.11 -36.33
C LYS A 64 12.22 -17.54 -35.02
N VAL A 65 13.44 -17.12 -34.85
CA VAL A 65 14.24 -17.50 -33.69
C VAL A 65 14.86 -16.28 -33.02
N LYS A 66 15.20 -16.44 -31.76
CA LYS A 66 15.95 -15.44 -31.02
C LYS A 66 16.98 -16.13 -30.12
N SER A 67 18.21 -15.63 -30.18
CA SER A 67 19.24 -16.05 -29.21
C SER A 67 18.92 -15.49 -27.83
N ILE A 68 19.11 -16.32 -26.82
CA ILE A 68 18.91 -15.94 -25.42
C ILE A 68 20.19 -15.28 -24.91
N GLU A 69 19.99 -14.12 -24.33
CA GLU A 69 21.00 -13.37 -23.59
C GLU A 69 20.53 -13.11 -22.17
N GLN A 70 21.46 -12.99 -21.24
CA GLN A 70 21.15 -12.50 -19.91
C GLN A 70 20.87 -11.01 -19.99
N GLN A 71 19.78 -10.58 -19.37
CA GLN A 71 19.38 -9.17 -19.33
C GLN A 71 18.85 -8.80 -17.94
N THR A 72 18.82 -7.51 -17.66
CA THR A 72 18.15 -7.01 -16.45
C THR A 72 16.65 -7.24 -16.59
N PHE A 73 16.06 -7.82 -15.56
CA PHE A 73 14.61 -8.01 -15.45
C PHE A 73 14.10 -7.44 -14.14
N SER A 74 13.09 -6.59 -14.23
CA SER A 74 12.45 -5.98 -13.08
C SER A 74 10.94 -6.13 -13.15
N HIS A 75 10.36 -6.43 -12.01
CA HIS A 75 8.91 -6.44 -11.81
C HIS A 75 8.50 -5.20 -11.02
N ASN A 76 7.47 -4.52 -11.52
CA ASN A 76 6.89 -3.36 -10.86
C ASN A 76 5.38 -3.56 -10.75
N PHE A 77 4.82 -3.06 -9.67
CA PHE A 77 3.37 -3.00 -9.51
C PHE A 77 2.93 -1.60 -9.08
N ILE A 78 1.68 -1.27 -9.37
CA ILE A 78 1.08 0.00 -8.97
C ILE A 78 0.27 -0.23 -7.71
N ALA A 79 0.62 0.50 -6.67
CA ALA A 79 -0.16 0.58 -5.44
C ALA A 79 -0.90 1.91 -5.37
N THR A 80 -2.14 1.87 -4.92
CA THR A 80 -2.94 3.08 -4.68
C THR A 80 -2.82 3.49 -3.24
N GLY A 81 -2.63 4.78 -3.01
CA GLY A 81 -2.57 5.40 -1.70
C GLY A 81 -3.31 6.72 -1.64
N GLU A 82 -3.20 7.38 -0.52
CA GLU A 82 -3.80 8.68 -0.27
C GLU A 82 -2.78 9.65 0.34
N LEU A 83 -2.97 10.93 0.07
CA LEU A 83 -2.19 11.98 0.73
C LEU A 83 -2.73 12.23 2.11
N GLU A 84 -1.85 12.31 3.08
CA GLU A 84 -2.16 12.71 4.46
C GLU A 84 -1.35 13.94 4.83
N SER A 85 -1.95 14.87 5.56
CA SER A 85 -1.21 15.97 6.17
C SER A 85 -0.24 15.41 7.23
N ILE A 86 0.95 15.99 7.33
CA ILE A 86 1.89 15.64 8.40
C ILE A 86 1.42 16.22 9.73
N GLU A 87 0.87 17.43 9.69
CA GLU A 87 0.39 18.14 10.87
C GLU A 87 -1.03 18.65 10.61
N GLU A 88 -1.94 18.24 11.47
CA GLU A 88 -3.33 18.68 11.49
C GLU A 88 -3.72 18.95 12.96
N ALA A 89 -4.39 20.04 13.20
CA ALA A 89 -4.82 20.42 14.53
C ALA A 89 -6.27 20.84 14.57
N TYR A 90 -7.04 20.16 15.43
CA TYR A 90 -8.37 20.61 15.84
C TYR A 90 -8.22 21.48 17.09
N ILE A 91 -8.48 22.78 16.91
CA ILE A 91 -8.36 23.74 18.00
C ILE A 91 -9.60 23.64 18.87
N SER A 92 -9.38 23.53 20.18
CA SER A 92 -10.42 23.57 21.20
C SER A 92 -10.06 24.65 22.23
N PRO A 93 -11.02 25.44 22.74
CA PRO A 93 -10.79 26.38 23.85
C PRO A 93 -10.35 25.62 25.12
N GLU A 94 -9.43 26.21 25.85
CA GLU A 94 -8.97 25.65 27.14
C GLU A 94 -9.90 26.02 28.30
N ILE A 95 -10.66 27.13 28.16
CA ILE A 95 -11.65 27.57 29.13
C ILE A 95 -12.98 27.85 28.44
N ALA A 96 -14.07 27.83 29.22
CA ALA A 96 -15.39 28.21 28.72
C ALA A 96 -15.53 29.74 28.66
N GLY A 97 -16.13 30.25 27.57
CA GLY A 97 -16.41 31.66 27.40
C GLY A 97 -17.12 31.98 26.08
N GLN A 98 -17.75 33.17 26.01
CA GLN A 98 -18.33 33.65 24.79
C GLN A 98 -17.25 34.18 23.84
N ILE A 99 -17.31 33.82 22.56
CA ILE A 99 -16.38 34.31 21.51
C ILE A 99 -16.68 35.77 21.20
N ILE A 100 -15.76 36.69 21.51
CA ILE A 100 -15.91 38.12 21.22
C ILE A 100 -15.30 38.51 19.87
N SER A 101 -14.26 37.82 19.42
CA SER A 101 -13.68 38.04 18.09
C SER A 101 -13.11 36.75 17.51
N VAL A 102 -13.25 36.62 16.19
CA VAL A 102 -12.54 35.65 15.34
C VAL A 102 -11.74 36.50 14.36
N ASN A 103 -10.41 36.35 14.37
CA ASN A 103 -9.47 37.27 13.68
C ASN A 103 -8.93 36.65 12.38
N VAL A 104 -9.47 35.51 11.97
CA VAL A 104 -9.04 34.74 10.80
C VAL A 104 -10.25 34.30 10.00
N THR A 105 -10.01 33.92 8.75
CA THR A 105 -11.03 33.39 7.82
C THR A 105 -10.62 32.02 7.31
N GLU A 106 -11.59 31.23 6.88
CA GLU A 106 -11.33 29.97 6.17
C GLU A 106 -10.50 30.21 4.90
N GLY A 107 -9.53 29.33 4.65
CA GLY A 107 -8.54 29.47 3.57
C GLY A 107 -7.35 30.37 3.90
N GLN A 108 -7.33 31.04 5.06
CA GLN A 108 -6.22 31.91 5.46
C GLN A 108 -5.05 31.09 6.02
N TYR A 109 -3.84 31.40 5.57
CA TYR A 109 -2.62 30.88 6.19
C TYR A 109 -2.34 31.57 7.53
N VAL A 110 -2.02 30.80 8.55
CA VAL A 110 -1.69 31.27 9.90
C VAL A 110 -0.36 30.67 10.35
N LYS A 111 0.34 31.42 11.20
CA LYS A 111 1.59 30.97 11.81
C LYS A 111 1.33 30.42 13.21
N LYS A 112 2.20 29.56 13.66
CA LYS A 112 2.24 29.11 15.05
C LYS A 112 2.25 30.33 15.99
N ASP A 113 1.52 30.22 17.10
CA ASP A 113 1.29 31.26 18.11
C ASP A 113 0.52 32.50 17.61
N GLN A 114 0.07 32.55 16.36
CA GLN A 114 -0.82 33.59 15.87
C GLN A 114 -2.16 33.53 16.59
N VAL A 115 -2.68 34.68 17.01
CA VAL A 115 -3.99 34.80 17.66
C VAL A 115 -5.10 34.60 16.64
N LEU A 116 -5.91 33.56 16.87
CA LEU A 116 -7.04 33.18 16.01
C LEU A 116 -8.34 33.80 16.49
N ALA A 117 -8.56 33.79 17.81
CA ALA A 117 -9.80 34.28 18.39
C ALA A 117 -9.57 34.70 19.85
N LYS A 118 -10.53 35.43 20.38
CA LYS A 118 -10.53 35.85 21.80
C LYS A 118 -11.90 35.56 22.42
N LEU A 119 -11.89 34.94 23.59
CA LEU A 119 -13.05 34.78 24.44
C LEU A 119 -13.28 36.04 25.28
N ASN A 120 -14.43 36.15 25.91
CA ASN A 120 -14.76 37.27 26.80
C ASN A 120 -13.88 37.21 28.06
N THR A 121 -13.03 38.24 28.22
CA THR A 121 -12.02 38.36 29.29
C THR A 121 -12.34 39.46 30.27
N ILE A 122 -13.49 40.15 30.15
CA ILE A 122 -13.78 41.36 30.92
C ILE A 122 -13.72 41.15 32.44
N ILE A 123 -14.21 39.99 32.90
CA ILE A 123 -14.19 39.65 34.32
C ILE A 123 -12.76 39.39 34.79
N ILE A 124 -11.97 38.63 33.98
CA ILE A 124 -10.57 38.32 34.31
C ILE A 124 -9.73 39.60 34.29
N GLU A 125 -9.91 40.47 33.30
CA GLU A 125 -9.20 41.75 33.17
C GLU A 125 -9.48 42.66 34.38
N ASN A 126 -10.75 42.78 34.84
CA ASN A 126 -11.10 43.54 36.04
C ASN A 126 -10.46 42.96 37.30
N THR A 127 -10.48 41.60 37.46
CA THR A 127 -9.85 40.94 38.60
C THR A 127 -8.34 41.12 38.61
N ILE A 128 -7.68 41.06 37.42
CA ILE A 128 -6.25 41.35 37.28
C ILE A 128 -5.94 42.78 37.72
N SER A 129 -6.77 43.77 37.33
CA SER A 129 -6.60 45.16 37.72
C SER A 129 -6.73 45.36 39.22
N GLU A 130 -7.70 44.73 39.87
CA GLU A 130 -7.88 44.74 41.32
C GLU A 130 -6.68 44.13 42.04
N VAL A 131 -6.25 42.92 41.63
CA VAL A 131 -5.08 42.24 42.25
C VAL A 131 -3.78 43.04 42.04
N LYS A 132 -3.61 43.70 40.88
CA LYS A 132 -2.45 44.58 40.64
C LYS A 132 -2.41 45.75 41.63
N THR A 133 -3.56 46.34 41.93
CA THR A 133 -3.66 47.44 42.92
C THR A 133 -3.31 46.94 44.33
N GLN A 134 -3.85 45.78 44.73
CA GLN A 134 -3.53 45.16 46.02
C GLN A 134 -2.06 44.77 46.12
N LEU A 135 -1.48 44.20 45.04
CA LEU A 135 -0.07 43.81 44.95
C LEU A 135 0.85 45.04 45.13
N SER A 136 0.49 46.15 44.50
CA SER A 136 1.27 47.42 44.64
C SER A 136 1.32 47.88 46.09
N LEU A 137 0.17 47.86 46.81
CA LEU A 137 0.13 48.20 48.21
C LEU A 137 0.96 47.21 49.06
N ALA A 138 0.79 45.89 48.84
CA ALA A 138 1.52 44.84 49.56
C ALA A 138 3.02 44.95 49.35
N LYS A 139 3.46 45.30 48.14
CA LYS A 139 4.86 45.54 47.79
C LYS A 139 5.45 46.68 48.61
N ILE A 140 4.76 47.83 48.68
CA ILE A 140 5.21 49.01 49.47
C ILE A 140 5.32 48.64 50.95
N LEU A 141 4.34 47.90 51.48
CA LEU A 141 4.34 47.45 52.89
C LEU A 141 5.51 46.50 53.16
N PHE A 142 5.74 45.53 52.28
CA PHE A 142 6.86 44.60 52.38
C PHE A 142 8.24 45.34 52.30
N GLU A 143 8.40 46.23 51.34
CA GLU A 143 9.63 47.04 51.20
C GLU A 143 9.92 47.87 52.43
N LYS A 144 8.90 48.53 53.01
CA LYS A 144 9.06 49.32 54.29
C LYS A 144 9.40 48.38 55.42
N GLN A 145 8.75 47.25 55.58
CA GLN A 145 9.01 46.32 56.68
C GLN A 145 10.37 45.64 56.52
N SER A 146 10.81 45.32 55.31
CA SER A 146 12.17 44.83 55.03
C SER A 146 13.29 45.85 55.42
N VAL A 147 13.06 47.13 55.11
CA VAL A 147 14.03 48.21 55.59
C VAL A 147 14.10 48.30 57.09
N LEU A 148 12.97 48.22 57.83
CA LEU A 148 12.91 48.18 59.28
C LEU A 148 13.63 46.98 59.85
N TRP A 149 13.30 45.78 59.34
CA TRP A 149 13.90 44.51 59.75
C TRP A 149 15.41 44.48 59.55
N ASN A 150 15.90 44.96 58.42
CA ASN A 150 17.36 45.10 58.15
C ASN A 150 18.08 46.05 59.10
N LYS A 151 17.34 46.97 59.76
CA LYS A 151 17.83 47.85 60.81
C LYS A 151 17.63 47.32 62.22
N ASN A 152 17.19 46.03 62.36
CA ASN A 152 16.83 45.39 63.60
C ASN A 152 15.68 46.12 64.35
N ILE A 153 14.75 46.76 63.64
CA ILE A 153 13.57 47.42 64.15
C ILE A 153 12.32 46.66 63.78
N GLY A 154 11.49 46.26 64.77
CA GLY A 154 10.24 45.50 64.54
C GLY A 154 10.35 44.02 64.91
N SER A 155 9.27 43.24 64.64
CA SER A 155 9.24 41.82 64.90
C SER A 155 9.41 41.05 63.62
N GLU A 156 10.05 39.88 63.69
CA GLU A 156 10.14 38.91 62.59
C GLU A 156 8.77 38.55 62.04
N GLN A 157 7.79 38.38 62.93
CA GLN A 157 6.41 38.07 62.50
C GLN A 157 5.82 39.14 61.57
N GLN A 158 6.07 40.44 61.83
CA GLN A 158 5.59 41.52 60.96
C GLN A 158 6.27 41.52 59.60
N TYR A 159 7.57 41.22 59.57
CA TYR A 159 8.33 41.08 58.32
C TYR A 159 7.78 39.89 57.48
N LEU A 160 7.67 38.69 58.10
CA LEU A 160 7.15 37.48 57.43
C LEU A 160 5.71 37.65 56.98
N GLN A 161 4.84 38.33 57.73
CA GLN A 161 3.50 38.66 57.33
C GLN A 161 3.45 39.55 56.08
N ALA A 162 4.27 40.57 56.00
CA ALA A 162 4.34 41.48 54.85
C ALA A 162 4.90 40.78 53.61
N GLU A 163 5.94 39.95 53.78
CA GLU A 163 6.53 39.13 52.74
C GLU A 163 5.50 38.15 52.17
N ASN A 164 4.85 37.36 53.03
CA ASN A 164 3.82 36.41 52.62
C ASN A 164 2.65 37.08 51.91
N GLY A 165 2.21 38.24 52.39
CA GLY A 165 1.15 39.04 51.75
C GLY A 165 1.53 39.45 50.31
N TYR A 166 2.77 39.93 50.13
CA TYR A 166 3.29 40.29 48.81
C TYR A 166 3.40 39.06 47.86
N GLU A 167 4.05 37.99 48.31
CA GLU A 167 4.24 36.79 47.50
C GLU A 167 2.90 36.10 47.12
N ASN A 168 1.91 36.05 48.07
CA ASN A 168 0.59 35.51 47.78
C ASN A 168 -0.14 36.28 46.66
N LEU A 169 -0.11 37.62 46.69
CA LEU A 169 -0.73 38.45 45.65
C LEU A 169 0.01 38.34 44.30
N LYS A 170 1.32 38.20 44.34
CA LYS A 170 2.16 37.99 43.17
C LYS A 170 1.81 36.65 42.50
N ASN A 171 1.69 35.56 43.27
CA ASN A 171 1.30 34.25 42.76
C ASN A 171 -0.12 34.26 42.23
N LYS A 172 -1.06 34.96 42.90
CA LYS A 172 -2.42 35.14 42.41
C LYS A 172 -2.48 35.86 41.06
N LEU A 173 -1.64 36.91 40.88
CA LEU A 173 -1.53 37.60 39.61
C LEU A 173 -1.00 36.70 38.49
N VAL A 174 -0.01 35.84 38.77
CA VAL A 174 0.50 34.85 37.82
C VAL A 174 -0.62 33.91 37.38
N THR A 175 -1.42 33.38 38.32
CA THR A 175 -2.55 32.49 38.02
C THR A 175 -3.61 33.18 37.15
N LEU A 176 -3.96 34.43 37.45
CA LEU A 176 -4.94 35.19 36.67
C LEU A 176 -4.45 35.50 35.25
N ASN A 177 -3.15 35.82 35.10
CA ASN A 177 -2.57 36.01 33.76
C ASN A 177 -2.59 34.70 32.96
N ALA A 178 -2.32 33.54 33.56
CA ALA A 178 -2.44 32.25 32.89
C ALA A 178 -3.90 31.98 32.43
N GLN A 179 -4.90 32.30 33.29
CA GLN A 179 -6.31 32.21 32.90
C GLN A 179 -6.68 33.17 31.77
N TYR A 180 -6.11 34.39 31.78
CA TYR A 180 -6.30 35.33 30.66
C TYR A 180 -5.70 34.80 29.36
N ASP A 181 -4.48 34.24 29.44
CA ASP A 181 -3.83 33.67 28.26
C ASP A 181 -4.60 32.48 27.67
N MET A 182 -5.24 31.66 28.49
CA MET A 182 -6.12 30.57 28.05
C MET A 182 -7.38 31.05 27.30
N ALA A 183 -7.78 32.33 27.54
CA ALA A 183 -8.91 32.93 26.79
C ALA A 183 -8.50 33.43 25.39
N ILE A 184 -7.22 33.49 25.10
CA ILE A 184 -6.66 33.89 23.81
C ILE A 184 -6.32 32.65 23.01
N ILE A 185 -7.14 32.30 22.06
CA ILE A 185 -6.96 31.09 21.25
C ILE A 185 -5.91 31.37 20.18
N LYS A 186 -4.81 30.58 20.21
CA LYS A 186 -3.67 30.69 19.28
C LYS A 186 -3.52 29.43 18.44
N SER A 187 -2.86 29.54 17.30
CA SER A 187 -2.51 28.39 16.48
C SER A 187 -1.34 27.59 17.11
N PRO A 188 -1.45 26.27 17.27
CA PRO A 188 -0.35 25.44 17.71
C PRO A 188 0.66 25.09 16.62
N ILE A 189 0.28 25.24 15.34
CA ILE A 189 1.07 24.89 14.15
C ILE A 189 0.99 25.99 13.10
N ASP A 190 1.91 25.98 12.14
CA ASP A 190 1.78 26.71 10.89
C ASP A 190 0.81 25.94 9.97
N GLY A 191 -0.04 26.66 9.22
CA GLY A 191 -0.97 25.98 8.29
C GLY A 191 -2.10 26.87 7.82
N ILE A 192 -3.06 26.27 7.13
CA ILE A 192 -4.24 26.92 6.58
C ILE A 192 -5.44 26.58 7.45
N ILE A 193 -6.28 27.60 7.72
CA ILE A 193 -7.58 27.38 8.36
C ILE A 193 -8.50 26.65 7.36
N GLU A 194 -8.76 25.39 7.62
CA GLU A 194 -9.64 24.58 6.77
C GLU A 194 -11.12 24.87 7.06
N GLN A 195 -11.48 24.92 8.35
CA GLN A 195 -12.86 25.14 8.77
C GLN A 195 -12.95 25.85 10.12
N ILE A 196 -13.96 26.72 10.27
CA ILE A 196 -14.31 27.41 11.51
C ILE A 196 -15.71 26.91 11.94
N PHE A 197 -15.76 26.13 13.03
CA PHE A 197 -17.00 25.52 13.52
C PHE A 197 -17.83 26.45 14.39
N LEU A 198 -17.19 27.34 15.16
CA LEU A 198 -17.85 28.27 16.07
C LEU A 198 -17.63 29.72 15.64
N LYS A 199 -18.68 30.54 15.75
CA LYS A 199 -18.69 31.93 15.30
C LYS A 199 -18.69 32.91 16.48
N LYS A 200 -18.36 34.15 16.15
CA LYS A 200 -18.47 35.26 17.12
C LYS A 200 -19.89 35.30 17.72
N GLY A 201 -19.95 35.44 19.06
CA GLY A 201 -21.16 35.46 19.85
C GLY A 201 -21.58 34.12 20.42
N GLU A 202 -21.06 33.01 19.91
CA GLU A 202 -21.34 31.68 20.42
C GLU A 202 -20.55 31.37 21.69
N LEU A 203 -21.04 30.42 22.48
CA LEU A 203 -20.37 29.91 23.66
C LEU A 203 -19.40 28.81 23.25
N ALA A 204 -18.13 28.95 23.60
CA ALA A 204 -17.10 27.96 23.43
C ALA A 204 -16.75 27.32 24.78
N SER A 205 -16.45 26.00 24.76
CA SER A 205 -16.11 25.24 25.98
C SER A 205 -15.00 24.23 25.68
N PRO A 206 -14.21 23.82 26.68
CA PRO A 206 -13.21 22.77 26.51
C PRO A 206 -13.80 21.51 25.90
N GLY A 207 -13.09 20.90 24.93
CA GLY A 207 -13.52 19.73 24.19
C GLY A 207 -14.41 20.01 22.97
N MET A 208 -14.92 21.24 22.79
CA MET A 208 -15.62 21.62 21.55
C MET A 208 -14.59 21.96 20.47
N GLN A 209 -14.78 21.44 19.28
CA GLN A 209 -13.97 21.85 18.13
C GLN A 209 -14.33 23.29 17.73
N PHE A 210 -13.34 24.15 17.76
CA PHE A 210 -13.50 25.56 17.38
C PHE A 210 -13.10 25.81 15.94
N MET A 211 -11.95 25.31 15.51
CA MET A 211 -11.50 25.35 14.12
C MET A 211 -10.50 24.24 13.83
N GLN A 212 -10.33 23.98 12.55
CA GLN A 212 -9.38 23.00 12.02
C GLN A 212 -8.28 23.73 11.26
N ILE A 213 -7.04 23.39 11.53
CA ILE A 213 -5.86 23.91 10.83
C ILE A 213 -5.12 22.71 10.23
N VAL A 214 -4.74 22.85 8.97
CA VAL A 214 -4.03 21.81 8.23
C VAL A 214 -2.76 22.39 7.64
N ASN A 215 -1.63 21.76 7.93
CA ASN A 215 -0.37 22.07 7.27
C ASN A 215 -0.26 21.23 5.98
N ILE A 216 -0.12 21.88 4.85
CA ILE A 216 -0.01 21.23 3.53
C ILE A 216 1.37 21.41 2.88
N ASP A 217 2.35 22.00 3.56
CA ASP A 217 3.70 22.25 3.02
C ASP A 217 4.42 20.94 2.69
N GLN A 218 4.21 19.94 3.54
CA GLN A 218 4.70 18.59 3.38
C GLN A 218 3.58 17.59 3.63
N LEU A 219 3.53 16.56 2.80
CA LEU A 219 2.49 15.54 2.87
C LEU A 219 3.11 14.14 2.93
N TYR A 220 2.42 13.23 3.60
CA TYR A 220 2.68 11.80 3.47
C TYR A 220 1.83 11.23 2.35
N VAL A 221 2.44 10.39 1.51
CA VAL A 221 1.72 9.42 0.68
C VAL A 221 1.64 8.14 1.48
N THR A 222 0.46 7.79 1.94
CA THR A 222 0.21 6.60 2.76
C THR A 222 -0.38 5.49 1.90
N LEU A 223 0.30 4.34 1.87
CA LEU A 223 -0.09 3.14 1.15
C LEU A 223 -0.41 2.03 2.15
N LYS A 224 -1.40 1.19 1.82
CA LYS A 224 -1.71 -0.04 2.55
C LYS A 224 -1.41 -1.23 1.65
N LEU A 225 -0.25 -1.86 1.84
CA LEU A 225 0.24 -2.94 1.00
C LEU A 225 0.00 -4.30 1.64
N SER A 226 -0.27 -5.33 0.81
CA SER A 226 -0.41 -6.70 1.28
C SER A 226 0.86 -7.20 1.96
N GLU A 227 0.73 -8.01 3.02
CA GLU A 227 1.86 -8.64 3.72
C GLU A 227 2.77 -9.46 2.80
N ALA A 228 2.28 -9.90 1.63
CA ALA A 228 3.09 -10.59 0.62
C ALA A 228 4.28 -9.78 0.14
N TYR A 229 4.20 -8.45 0.16
CA TYR A 229 5.27 -7.54 -0.26
C TYR A 229 6.21 -7.11 0.88
N LEU A 230 5.99 -7.60 2.11
CA LEU A 230 6.74 -7.13 3.28
C LEU A 230 8.25 -7.39 3.17
N SER A 231 8.66 -8.48 2.53
CA SER A 231 10.08 -8.82 2.34
C SER A 231 10.75 -8.03 1.22
N SER A 232 9.97 -7.52 0.28
CA SER A 232 10.46 -6.87 -0.94
C SER A 232 10.61 -5.37 -0.81
N ILE A 233 9.89 -4.72 0.14
CA ILE A 233 9.86 -3.26 0.27
C ILE A 233 10.58 -2.84 1.55
N LYS A 234 11.54 -1.92 1.41
CA LYS A 234 12.37 -1.43 2.50
C LYS A 234 12.40 0.09 2.52
N LYS A 235 12.67 0.63 3.71
CA LYS A 235 12.98 2.05 3.86
C LYS A 235 14.16 2.42 2.95
N GLY A 236 13.99 3.49 2.18
CA GLY A 236 14.98 4.00 1.24
C GLY A 236 14.81 3.52 -0.21
N ASP A 237 13.92 2.55 -0.47
CA ASP A 237 13.61 2.14 -1.86
C ASP A 237 12.99 3.31 -2.62
N ILE A 238 13.51 3.58 -3.81
CA ILE A 238 13.04 4.68 -4.65
C ILE A 238 11.81 4.24 -5.42
N VAL A 239 10.75 5.04 -5.34
CA VAL A 239 9.47 4.79 -6.02
C VAL A 239 9.01 6.01 -6.80
N ASP A 240 8.22 5.78 -7.85
CA ASP A 240 7.63 6.84 -8.66
C ASP A 240 6.17 7.06 -8.23
N ILE A 241 5.84 8.32 -7.89
CA ILE A 241 4.53 8.73 -7.40
C ILE A 241 3.85 9.54 -8.51
N SER A 242 2.59 9.26 -8.76
CA SER A 242 1.77 10.00 -9.72
C SER A 242 0.36 10.24 -9.18
N PHE A 243 -0.30 11.26 -9.71
CA PHE A 243 -1.62 11.69 -9.25
C PHE A 243 -2.60 11.63 -10.43
N PRO A 244 -3.61 10.75 -10.39
CA PRO A 244 -4.61 10.68 -11.46
C PRO A 244 -5.32 12.02 -11.73
N SER A 245 -5.54 12.81 -10.67
CA SER A 245 -6.18 14.12 -10.77
C SER A 245 -5.27 15.21 -11.34
N TYR A 246 -3.96 14.99 -11.39
CA TYR A 246 -2.97 15.94 -11.91
C TYR A 246 -1.99 15.24 -12.86
N PRO A 247 -2.43 14.90 -14.09
CA PRO A 247 -1.55 14.28 -15.08
C PRO A 247 -0.35 15.19 -15.36
N GLY A 248 0.86 14.64 -15.20
CA GLY A 248 2.11 15.37 -15.40
C GLY A 248 2.81 15.85 -14.12
N ILE A 249 2.16 15.75 -12.95
CA ILE A 249 2.86 15.90 -11.67
C ILE A 249 3.31 14.52 -11.21
N THR A 250 4.62 14.34 -11.15
CA THR A 250 5.26 13.11 -10.67
C THR A 250 6.35 13.44 -9.68
N PHE A 251 6.53 12.57 -8.69
CA PHE A 251 7.64 12.64 -7.73
C PHE A 251 8.39 11.32 -7.77
N ARG A 252 9.67 11.38 -7.46
CA ARG A 252 10.53 10.22 -7.30
C ARG A 252 11.19 10.31 -5.95
N GLU A 253 10.63 9.58 -4.99
CA GLU A 253 10.98 9.72 -3.58
C GLU A 253 11.32 8.37 -2.95
N PRO A 254 12.17 8.38 -1.91
CA PRO A 254 12.45 7.19 -1.14
C PRO A 254 11.28 6.83 -0.21
N VAL A 255 11.10 5.54 0.04
CA VAL A 255 10.23 5.06 1.11
C VAL A 255 10.73 5.63 2.43
N TYR A 256 9.93 6.48 3.06
CA TYR A 256 10.25 7.12 4.32
C TYR A 256 10.22 6.13 5.49
N ARG A 257 9.16 5.32 5.55
CA ARG A 257 9.04 4.24 6.52
C ARG A 257 8.09 3.14 6.06
N THR A 258 8.32 1.95 6.61
CA THR A 258 7.39 0.82 6.57
C THR A 258 6.82 0.59 7.97
N GLY A 259 5.52 0.31 8.07
CA GLY A 259 4.84 0.03 9.33
C GLY A 259 5.32 -1.28 9.96
N ASN A 260 5.42 -1.29 11.28
CA ASN A 260 5.86 -2.45 12.07
C ASN A 260 4.69 -3.38 12.47
N VAL A 261 3.48 -3.03 12.11
CA VAL A 261 2.27 -3.78 12.47
C VAL A 261 1.47 -4.11 11.22
N ILE A 262 1.08 -5.38 11.10
CA ILE A 262 0.17 -5.85 10.06
C ILE A 262 -1.26 -5.77 10.60
N SER A 263 -2.14 -5.12 9.84
CA SER A 263 -3.56 -5.06 10.14
C SER A 263 -4.18 -6.46 10.12
N LYS A 264 -4.84 -6.84 11.20
CA LYS A 264 -5.50 -8.15 11.30
C LYS A 264 -6.75 -8.28 10.40
N GLN A 265 -7.36 -7.16 10.05
CA GLN A 265 -8.60 -7.13 9.28
C GLN A 265 -8.38 -7.41 7.79
N ASN A 266 -7.35 -6.81 7.20
CA ASN A 266 -7.10 -6.86 5.76
C ASN A 266 -5.71 -7.36 5.38
N ARG A 267 -4.89 -7.80 6.35
CA ARG A 267 -3.54 -8.33 6.14
C ARG A 267 -2.66 -7.37 5.34
N THR A 268 -2.72 -6.09 5.69
CA THR A 268 -1.89 -5.06 5.08
C THR A 268 -0.96 -4.41 6.10
N PHE A 269 0.16 -3.89 5.62
CA PHE A 269 1.05 -3.00 6.36
C PHE A 269 1.10 -1.63 5.69
N VAL A 270 1.43 -0.62 6.48
CA VAL A 270 1.49 0.77 6.00
C VAL A 270 2.88 1.06 5.44
N VAL A 271 2.94 1.70 4.28
CA VAL A 271 4.14 2.31 3.73
C VAL A 271 3.89 3.78 3.56
N GLN A 272 4.83 4.61 4.00
CA GLN A 272 4.72 6.07 3.85
C GLN A 272 5.92 6.63 3.09
N LEU A 273 5.59 7.55 2.20
CA LEU A 273 6.53 8.39 1.46
C LEU A 273 6.31 9.82 1.94
N LYS A 274 7.33 10.66 1.87
CA LYS A 274 7.24 12.07 2.23
C LYS A 274 7.49 12.90 0.99
N ILE A 275 6.59 13.82 0.71
CA ILE A 275 6.70 14.72 -0.44
C ILE A 275 6.57 16.17 0.00
N ASP A 276 7.31 17.07 -0.66
CA ASP A 276 7.19 18.50 -0.51
C ASP A 276 6.15 19.06 -1.47
N ASN A 277 5.24 19.90 -0.98
CA ASN A 277 4.14 20.47 -1.74
C ASN A 277 4.36 21.98 -2.01
N ASN A 278 5.51 22.34 -2.54
CA ASN A 278 5.97 23.73 -2.72
C ASN A 278 4.99 24.61 -3.53
N ASN A 279 4.09 24.03 -4.28
CA ASN A 279 3.10 24.77 -5.09
C ASN A 279 1.69 24.75 -4.48
N GLU A 280 1.49 24.18 -3.31
CA GLU A 280 0.20 24.04 -2.61
C GLU A 280 -0.93 23.43 -3.45
N LYS A 281 -0.58 22.73 -4.55
CA LYS A 281 -1.56 22.12 -5.46
C LYS A 281 -2.13 20.82 -4.94
N LEU A 282 -1.32 20.09 -4.19
CA LEU A 282 -1.72 18.81 -3.63
C LEU A 282 -2.47 19.05 -2.33
N LYS A 283 -3.56 18.30 -2.15
CA LYS A 283 -4.42 18.41 -0.97
C LYS A 283 -4.48 17.07 -0.24
N PRO A 284 -4.63 17.05 1.08
CA PRO A 284 -4.92 15.83 1.82
C PRO A 284 -6.11 15.08 1.22
N ASN A 285 -6.14 13.77 1.40
CA ASN A 285 -7.13 12.82 0.86
C ASN A 285 -7.11 12.67 -0.68
N LEU A 286 -6.14 13.28 -1.38
CA LEU A 286 -5.96 13.06 -2.81
C LEU A 286 -5.44 11.65 -3.08
N LEU A 287 -6.08 10.98 -4.05
CA LEU A 287 -5.67 9.64 -4.49
C LEU A 287 -4.32 9.70 -5.21
N THR A 288 -3.44 8.76 -4.90
CA THR A 288 -2.11 8.63 -5.49
C THR A 288 -1.89 7.23 -6.05
N ASN A 289 -1.15 7.14 -7.15
CA ASN A 289 -0.62 5.89 -7.67
C ASN A 289 0.89 5.88 -7.46
N VAL A 290 1.39 4.85 -6.83
CA VAL A 290 2.81 4.65 -6.56
C VAL A 290 3.28 3.40 -7.29
N ASN A 291 4.25 3.57 -8.19
CA ASN A 291 4.88 2.48 -8.91
C ASN A 291 6.08 1.98 -8.11
N ILE A 292 5.98 0.75 -7.65
CA ILE A 292 6.93 0.12 -6.73
C ILE A 292 7.62 -1.02 -7.46
N ASN A 293 8.94 -1.06 -7.38
CA ASN A 293 9.74 -2.20 -7.82
C ASN A 293 9.85 -3.20 -6.66
N ASP A 294 9.37 -4.43 -6.85
CA ASP A 294 9.40 -5.48 -5.84
C ASP A 294 10.39 -6.62 -6.19
N TYR A 295 10.88 -6.62 -7.43
CA TYR A 295 11.86 -7.60 -7.88
C TYR A 295 12.79 -7.01 -8.93
N ASN A 296 14.08 -7.20 -8.78
CA ASN A 296 15.08 -6.80 -9.75
C ASN A 296 16.23 -7.82 -9.78
N THR A 297 16.64 -8.20 -10.99
CA THR A 297 17.80 -9.05 -11.20
C THR A 297 18.53 -8.65 -12.47
N ASP A 298 19.86 -8.62 -12.44
CA ASP A 298 20.68 -8.15 -13.56
C ASP A 298 21.05 -9.26 -14.56
N LYS A 299 20.80 -10.53 -14.20
CA LYS A 299 21.22 -11.69 -15.00
C LYS A 299 20.09 -12.69 -15.21
N ALA A 300 18.91 -12.20 -15.57
CA ALA A 300 17.78 -13.08 -15.88
C ALA A 300 17.86 -13.59 -17.33
N ILE A 301 17.41 -14.81 -17.51
CA ILE A 301 16.99 -15.32 -18.81
C ILE A 301 15.51 -14.99 -18.95
N VAL A 302 15.17 -14.15 -19.92
CA VAL A 302 13.81 -13.64 -20.12
C VAL A 302 13.33 -13.96 -21.53
N ILE A 303 12.17 -14.59 -21.61
CA ILE A 303 11.53 -14.98 -22.86
C ILE A 303 10.13 -14.37 -23.00
N PRO A 304 9.59 -14.23 -24.21
CA PRO A 304 8.20 -13.85 -24.39
C PRO A 304 7.26 -14.90 -23.74
N SER A 305 6.31 -14.45 -22.94
CA SER A 305 5.40 -15.36 -22.23
C SER A 305 4.55 -16.20 -23.19
N ILE A 306 4.25 -15.67 -24.39
CA ILE A 306 3.39 -16.29 -25.39
C ILE A 306 3.97 -17.60 -25.98
N ILE A 307 5.31 -17.78 -25.95
CA ILE A 307 5.94 -18.99 -26.50
C ILE A 307 6.01 -20.15 -25.50
N ILE A 308 5.66 -19.90 -24.25
CA ILE A 308 5.67 -20.93 -23.21
C ILE A 308 4.44 -21.82 -23.42
N LYS A 309 4.68 -23.11 -23.57
CA LYS A 309 3.66 -24.14 -23.66
C LYS A 309 3.70 -25.03 -22.42
N GLU A 310 2.60 -25.72 -22.15
CA GLU A 310 2.48 -26.60 -21.01
C GLU A 310 1.94 -27.95 -21.44
N ASP A 311 2.46 -29.01 -20.84
CA ASP A 311 1.95 -30.37 -20.94
C ASP A 311 1.92 -31.05 -19.56
N MET A 312 1.61 -32.35 -19.52
CA MET A 312 1.54 -33.11 -18.26
C MET A 312 2.85 -33.13 -17.46
N LYS A 313 4.00 -32.83 -18.10
CA LYS A 313 5.32 -32.82 -17.46
C LYS A 313 5.73 -31.42 -16.98
N GLY A 314 5.01 -30.36 -17.41
CA GLY A 314 5.27 -28.98 -17.02
C GLY A 314 5.43 -28.03 -18.23
N SER A 315 5.93 -26.83 -17.93
CA SER A 315 6.13 -25.78 -18.91
C SER A 315 7.36 -26.07 -19.79
N PHE A 316 7.26 -25.78 -21.06
CA PHE A 316 8.35 -25.99 -22.04
C PHE A 316 8.35 -24.94 -23.13
N VAL A 317 9.46 -24.84 -23.82
CA VAL A 317 9.63 -24.05 -25.07
C VAL A 317 10.30 -24.91 -26.13
N TYR A 318 10.26 -24.45 -27.37
CA TYR A 318 11.05 -25.04 -28.44
C TYR A 318 12.34 -24.25 -28.66
N VAL A 319 13.45 -24.97 -28.69
CA VAL A 319 14.76 -24.45 -29.04
C VAL A 319 15.26 -25.08 -30.34
N ILE A 320 16.16 -24.43 -31.02
CA ILE A 320 16.81 -25.01 -32.19
C ILE A 320 17.88 -26.02 -31.77
N GLY A 321 17.75 -27.23 -32.25
CA GLY A 321 18.80 -28.25 -32.17
C GLY A 321 19.29 -28.64 -33.55
N LYS A 322 20.31 -29.51 -33.61
CA LYS A 322 20.83 -30.08 -34.87
C LYS A 322 20.59 -31.57 -34.86
N ASP A 323 19.98 -32.08 -35.94
CA ASP A 323 19.88 -33.51 -36.22
C ASP A 323 20.22 -33.80 -37.67
N LYS A 324 21.21 -34.67 -37.90
CA LYS A 324 21.69 -35.07 -39.22
C LYS A 324 21.98 -33.91 -40.19
N GLY A 325 22.43 -32.77 -39.64
CA GLY A 325 22.77 -31.58 -40.42
C GLY A 325 21.59 -30.60 -40.61
N ASN A 326 20.38 -30.94 -40.24
CA ASN A 326 19.20 -30.07 -40.31
C ASN A 326 18.96 -29.37 -38.98
N ASP A 327 18.36 -28.19 -39.03
CA ASP A 327 17.82 -27.50 -37.89
C ASP A 327 16.48 -28.16 -37.47
N VAL A 328 16.37 -28.54 -36.20
CA VAL A 328 15.16 -29.20 -35.67
C VAL A 328 14.67 -28.49 -34.44
N ALA A 329 13.35 -28.47 -34.27
CA ALA A 329 12.73 -27.98 -33.04
C ALA A 329 12.89 -29.01 -31.92
N VAL A 330 13.56 -28.63 -30.85
CA VAL A 330 13.77 -29.51 -29.67
C VAL A 330 12.95 -28.97 -28.52
N LYS A 331 12.08 -29.82 -27.94
CA LYS A 331 11.31 -29.48 -26.75
C LYS A 331 12.23 -29.42 -25.54
N LYS A 332 12.29 -28.27 -24.87
CA LYS A 332 13.10 -28.05 -23.67
C LYS A 332 12.20 -27.63 -22.52
N TYR A 333 12.14 -28.45 -21.46
CA TYR A 333 11.37 -28.14 -20.27
C TYR A 333 12.04 -27.05 -19.48
N ILE A 334 11.25 -26.13 -18.95
CA ILE A 334 11.71 -24.95 -18.22
C ILE A 334 10.95 -24.81 -16.88
N LYS A 335 11.60 -24.16 -15.93
CA LYS A 335 10.97 -23.69 -14.73
C LYS A 335 10.88 -22.16 -14.81
N THR A 336 9.66 -21.67 -14.83
CA THR A 336 9.39 -20.24 -14.92
C THR A 336 9.51 -19.56 -13.56
N GLY A 337 9.97 -18.33 -13.56
CA GLY A 337 9.96 -17.40 -12.44
C GLY A 337 8.81 -16.41 -12.54
N ILE A 338 9.11 -15.14 -12.29
CA ILE A 338 8.14 -14.04 -12.35
C ILE A 338 7.80 -13.71 -13.80
N SER A 339 6.52 -13.49 -14.05
CA SER A 339 6.03 -12.96 -15.34
C SER A 339 5.62 -11.50 -15.15
N TYR A 340 6.08 -10.65 -16.06
CA TYR A 340 5.73 -9.23 -16.06
C TYR A 340 5.47 -8.73 -17.47
N ARG A 341 4.29 -8.16 -17.72
CA ARG A 341 3.80 -7.77 -19.04
C ARG A 341 3.78 -8.98 -19.99
N ASP A 342 4.56 -8.92 -21.08
CA ASP A 342 4.68 -9.93 -22.12
C ASP A 342 5.90 -10.86 -21.94
N LYS A 343 6.61 -10.76 -20.83
CA LYS A 343 7.88 -11.44 -20.57
C LYS A 343 7.80 -12.31 -19.32
N THR A 344 8.47 -13.46 -19.38
CA THR A 344 8.61 -14.39 -18.25
C THR A 344 10.08 -14.72 -18.04
N GLU A 345 10.50 -14.63 -16.79
CA GLU A 345 11.82 -15.10 -16.37
C GLU A 345 11.86 -16.63 -16.39
N VAL A 346 12.98 -17.19 -16.81
CA VAL A 346 13.26 -18.63 -16.75
C VAL A 346 14.37 -18.86 -15.74
N ILE A 347 14.01 -19.59 -14.67
CA ILE A 347 14.93 -19.92 -13.57
C ILE A 347 15.81 -21.10 -13.94
N GLU A 348 15.22 -22.12 -14.56
CA GLU A 348 15.93 -23.37 -14.92
C GLU A 348 15.47 -23.84 -16.32
N GLY A 349 16.36 -24.54 -17.01
CA GLY A 349 16.05 -25.21 -18.29
C GLY A 349 16.57 -24.49 -19.52
N LEU A 350 16.94 -23.21 -19.45
CA LEU A 350 17.60 -22.49 -20.56
C LEU A 350 18.94 -21.91 -20.12
N VAL A 351 19.84 -21.73 -21.05
CA VAL A 351 21.13 -21.08 -20.83
C VAL A 351 21.37 -19.98 -21.88
N ALA A 352 22.22 -19.01 -21.53
CA ALA A 352 22.63 -18.00 -22.51
C ALA A 352 23.30 -18.68 -23.73
N GLY A 353 22.90 -18.25 -24.93
CA GLY A 353 23.30 -18.88 -26.19
C GLY A 353 22.32 -19.88 -26.75
N ASP A 354 21.32 -20.37 -25.96
CA ASP A 354 20.21 -21.16 -26.55
C ASP A 354 19.45 -20.29 -27.58
N VAL A 355 19.02 -20.92 -28.66
CA VAL A 355 18.22 -20.26 -29.70
C VAL A 355 16.77 -20.74 -29.60
N ILE A 356 15.89 -19.87 -29.13
CA ILE A 356 14.46 -20.17 -28.94
C ILE A 356 13.66 -19.86 -30.21
N ILE A 357 12.61 -20.63 -30.46
CA ILE A 357 11.64 -20.35 -31.51
C ILE A 357 10.63 -19.33 -30.96
N THR A 358 10.58 -18.15 -31.58
CA THR A 358 9.69 -17.04 -31.18
C THR A 358 8.43 -16.93 -32.01
N ASP A 359 8.46 -17.42 -33.27
CA ASP A 359 7.29 -17.47 -34.15
C ASP A 359 7.26 -18.83 -34.87
N GLY A 360 6.08 -19.29 -35.26
CA GLY A 360 5.89 -20.64 -35.80
C GLY A 360 5.90 -21.77 -34.74
N TYR A 361 6.08 -21.43 -33.45
CA TYR A 361 6.14 -22.41 -32.35
C TYR A 361 4.87 -23.23 -32.17
N ASN A 362 3.73 -22.80 -32.73
CA ASN A 362 2.49 -23.57 -32.72
C ASN A 362 2.42 -24.67 -33.78
N ASN A 363 3.25 -24.55 -34.82
CA ASN A 363 3.25 -25.46 -35.97
C ASN A 363 4.31 -26.55 -35.83
N VAL A 364 5.19 -26.45 -34.84
CA VAL A 364 6.28 -27.41 -34.62
C VAL A 364 5.95 -28.40 -33.51
N SER A 365 6.52 -29.58 -33.62
CA SER A 365 6.56 -30.63 -32.61
C SER A 365 8.03 -31.00 -32.34
N ASN A 366 8.26 -31.75 -31.26
CA ASN A 366 9.61 -32.19 -30.94
C ASN A 366 10.19 -33.03 -32.10
N GLY A 367 11.34 -32.63 -32.64
CA GLY A 367 11.99 -33.26 -33.79
C GLY A 367 11.53 -32.76 -35.18
N SER A 368 10.62 -31.79 -35.25
CA SER A 368 10.24 -31.17 -36.54
C SER A 368 11.41 -30.47 -37.20
N VAL A 369 11.65 -30.70 -38.48
CA VAL A 369 12.64 -29.99 -39.29
C VAL A 369 12.11 -28.54 -39.50
N VAL A 370 12.96 -27.57 -39.24
CA VAL A 370 12.58 -26.15 -39.33
C VAL A 370 13.54 -25.38 -40.22
N VAL A 371 13.02 -24.32 -40.86
CA VAL A 371 13.83 -23.35 -41.62
C VAL A 371 13.70 -22.01 -40.90
N ILE A 372 14.86 -21.45 -40.55
CA ILE A 372 14.92 -20.14 -39.91
C ILE A 372 14.68 -19.09 -41.01
N VAL A 373 13.66 -18.28 -40.81
CA VAL A 373 13.30 -17.18 -41.70
C VAL A 373 13.55 -15.85 -40.98
N ASP A 374 14.45 -15.05 -41.56
CA ASP A 374 14.63 -13.66 -41.17
C ASP A 374 13.62 -12.80 -41.96
N LEU A 375 12.80 -12.04 -41.24
CA LEU A 375 11.92 -11.02 -41.84
C LEU A 375 12.20 -9.68 -41.21
#